data_ddb3f596120c7f7ba0608a9a5a1caecf
#
_entry.id   ddb3f596120c7f7ba0608a9a5a1caecf
#
_cell.length_a   1.000
_cell.length_b   1.000
_cell.length_c   1.000
_cell.angle_alpha   90.00
_cell.angle_beta   90.00
_cell.angle_gamma   90.00
#
_symmetry.space_group_name_H-M   'P 1'
#
loop_
_entity.id
_entity.type
_entity.pdbx_description
1 polymer ?
#
loop_
_entity_poly.entity_id
_entity_poly.type
_entity_poly.pdbx_seq_one_letter_code
_entity_poly.pdbx_strand_id
1 'polypeptide(L)'
;HQFSQKYNAEAQALMADPQLAQNPELYQQALTQTFFSALPMMLKGSPSLTISPLSWRNAKGETTLNLSILLKDPSLTTTPPQTLADEVDRSVKSLDGKLVIPVDMATAFMTQIAGLEGYQPADAAKLADQQVKGLAAMGQMFRITTMEDNAITSSLQYADGQVTLNGQKMPLDEFAGMFGLALPAVAEPAAPQETQPQDDAPQDVVPPAAPQQ
;
A
#
# COMPACT_ATOMS: atom_id res chain seq x y z
N HIS A 1 -4.05 -7.92 -25.09
CA HIS A 1 -3.26 -7.45 -26.24
C HIS A 1 -3.15 -5.91 -26.32
N GLN A 2 -4.26 -5.16 -26.24
CA GLN A 2 -4.24 -3.69 -26.38
C GLN A 2 -3.50 -2.98 -25.24
N PHE A 3 -3.66 -3.43 -23.99
CA PHE A 3 -2.91 -2.90 -22.83
C PHE A 3 -1.40 -3.08 -23.03
N SER A 4 -0.97 -4.31 -23.35
CA SER A 4 0.45 -4.61 -23.54
C SER A 4 1.08 -3.79 -24.67
N GLN A 5 0.36 -3.58 -25.77
CA GLN A 5 0.84 -2.75 -26.88
C GLN A 5 0.95 -1.28 -26.49
N LYS A 6 -0.08 -0.73 -25.82
CA LYS A 6 -0.06 0.68 -25.38
C LYS A 6 1.03 0.91 -24.33
N TYR A 7 1.10 0.07 -23.31
CA TYR A 7 2.10 0.19 -22.25
C TYR A 7 3.53 0.08 -22.79
N ASN A 8 3.79 -0.90 -23.67
CA ASN A 8 5.11 -1.05 -24.25
C ASN A 8 5.49 0.13 -25.15
N ALA A 9 4.56 0.68 -25.92
CA ALA A 9 4.82 1.86 -26.76
C ALA A 9 5.15 3.11 -25.91
N GLU A 10 4.38 3.34 -24.83
CA GLU A 10 4.61 4.46 -23.93
C GLU A 10 5.90 4.27 -23.11
N ALA A 11 6.18 3.06 -22.61
CA ALA A 11 7.43 2.75 -21.92
C ALA A 11 8.66 2.92 -22.80
N GLN A 12 8.58 2.53 -24.09
CA GLN A 12 9.65 2.78 -25.06
C GLN A 12 9.84 4.28 -25.37
N ALA A 13 8.76 5.05 -25.43
CA ALA A 13 8.83 6.49 -25.59
C ALA A 13 9.53 7.17 -24.39
N LEU A 14 9.25 6.72 -23.17
CA LEU A 14 9.93 7.20 -21.96
C LEU A 14 11.43 6.86 -21.96
N MET A 15 11.81 5.66 -22.46
CA MET A 15 13.22 5.28 -22.59
C MET A 15 13.96 6.13 -23.64
N ALA A 16 13.25 6.65 -24.64
CA ALA A 16 13.82 7.48 -25.69
C ALA A 16 13.98 8.96 -25.28
N ASP A 17 13.42 9.36 -24.14
CA ASP A 17 13.54 10.72 -23.63
C ASP A 17 14.88 10.92 -22.89
N PRO A 18 15.79 11.78 -23.40
CA PRO A 18 17.11 11.99 -22.80
C PRO A 18 17.06 12.60 -21.40
N GLN A 19 15.99 13.35 -21.05
CA GLN A 19 15.83 13.98 -19.73
C GLN A 19 15.45 12.93 -18.68
N LEU A 20 14.61 11.98 -19.04
CA LEU A 20 14.22 10.87 -18.16
C LEU A 20 15.34 9.85 -18.00
N ALA A 21 16.12 9.60 -19.05
CA ALA A 21 17.26 8.69 -18.99
C ALA A 21 18.37 9.14 -18.03
N GLN A 22 18.47 10.44 -17.75
CA GLN A 22 19.45 11.02 -16.83
C GLN A 22 18.94 11.15 -15.40
N ASN A 23 17.64 10.95 -15.15
CA ASN A 23 17.05 11.08 -13.82
C ASN A 23 16.19 9.84 -13.48
N PRO A 24 16.77 8.87 -12.72
CA PRO A 24 16.08 7.62 -12.38
C PRO A 24 14.75 7.82 -11.62
N GLU A 25 14.65 8.86 -10.78
CA GLU A 25 13.44 9.13 -10.00
C GLU A 25 12.30 9.62 -10.90
N LEU A 26 12.58 10.55 -11.81
CA LEU A 26 11.60 11.01 -12.79
C LEU A 26 11.17 9.89 -13.73
N TYR A 27 12.10 9.02 -14.12
CA TYR A 27 11.79 7.85 -14.94
C TYR A 27 10.85 6.88 -14.23
N GLN A 28 11.10 6.57 -12.93
CA GLN A 28 10.21 5.71 -12.14
C GLN A 28 8.83 6.34 -11.95
N GLN A 29 8.76 7.64 -11.68
CA GLN A 29 7.48 8.35 -11.57
C GLN A 29 6.70 8.29 -12.89
N ALA A 30 7.36 8.54 -14.02
CA ALA A 30 6.74 8.49 -15.34
C ALA A 30 6.24 7.07 -15.68
N LEU A 31 7.03 6.02 -15.39
CA LEU A 31 6.60 4.62 -15.56
C LEU A 31 5.39 4.28 -14.69
N THR A 32 5.39 4.72 -13.44
CA THR A 32 4.28 4.51 -12.51
C THR A 32 3.02 5.21 -13.03
N GLN A 33 3.13 6.44 -13.49
CA GLN A 33 2.02 7.20 -14.06
C GLN A 33 1.49 6.54 -15.35
N THR A 34 2.38 6.07 -16.21
CA THR A 34 2.01 5.32 -17.43
C THR A 34 1.26 4.04 -17.10
N PHE A 35 1.74 3.30 -16.09
CA PHE A 35 1.06 2.09 -15.61
C PHE A 35 -0.36 2.41 -15.11
N PHE A 36 -0.52 3.42 -14.23
CA PHE A 36 -1.83 3.81 -13.73
C PHE A 36 -2.76 4.34 -14.83
N SER A 37 -2.24 5.05 -15.82
CA SER A 37 -3.03 5.52 -16.97
C SER A 37 -3.55 4.38 -17.85
N ALA A 38 -2.79 3.28 -17.92
CA ALA A 38 -3.14 2.10 -18.70
C ALA A 38 -4.01 1.10 -17.90
N LEU A 39 -4.01 1.20 -16.57
CA LEU A 39 -4.72 0.28 -15.66
C LEU A 39 -6.23 0.15 -15.98
N PRO A 40 -7.01 1.21 -16.27
CA PRO A 40 -8.42 1.09 -16.62
C PRO A 40 -8.67 0.20 -17.85
N MET A 41 -7.71 0.16 -18.78
CA MET A 41 -7.80 -0.71 -19.96
C MET A 41 -7.61 -2.19 -19.60
N MET A 42 -6.78 -2.50 -18.61
CA MET A 42 -6.66 -3.86 -18.05
C MET A 42 -7.91 -4.29 -17.30
N LEU A 43 -8.52 -3.38 -16.55
CA LEU A 43 -9.69 -3.65 -15.72
C LEU A 43 -10.99 -3.75 -16.53
N LYS A 44 -10.95 -3.34 -17.80
CA LYS A 44 -12.10 -3.46 -18.70
C LYS A 44 -12.49 -4.92 -18.90
N GLY A 45 -13.74 -5.25 -18.58
CA GLY A 45 -14.24 -6.61 -18.66
C GLY A 45 -14.09 -7.40 -17.36
N SER A 46 -13.80 -6.75 -16.24
CA SER A 46 -13.74 -7.35 -14.90
C SER A 46 -12.84 -8.59 -14.82
N PRO A 47 -11.54 -8.44 -15.04
CA PRO A 47 -10.62 -9.57 -15.07
C PRO A 47 -10.47 -10.23 -13.69
N SER A 48 -10.06 -11.49 -13.69
CA SER A 48 -9.65 -12.21 -12.47
C SER A 48 -8.17 -12.52 -12.51
N LEU A 49 -7.51 -12.43 -11.36
CA LEU A 49 -6.15 -12.89 -11.13
C LEU A 49 -6.19 -13.99 -10.09
N THR A 50 -5.65 -15.15 -10.43
CA THR A 50 -5.56 -16.27 -9.48
C THR A 50 -4.15 -16.82 -9.45
N ILE A 51 -3.58 -16.93 -8.24
CA ILE A 51 -2.32 -17.59 -7.95
C ILE A 51 -2.65 -18.72 -6.97
N SER A 52 -2.46 -19.97 -7.37
CA SER A 52 -2.88 -21.11 -6.53
C SER A 52 -2.08 -22.38 -6.82
N PRO A 53 -1.18 -22.75 -5.94
CA PRO A 53 -0.41 -21.92 -5.03
C PRO A 53 0.87 -21.35 -5.68
N LEU A 54 1.34 -20.21 -5.22
CA LEU A 54 2.76 -19.89 -5.30
C LEU A 54 3.44 -20.58 -4.11
N SER A 55 4.37 -21.48 -4.38
CA SER A 55 5.05 -22.21 -3.32
C SER A 55 6.57 -22.06 -3.40
N TRP A 56 7.19 -22.02 -2.23
CA TRP A 56 8.63 -22.07 -2.07
C TRP A 56 8.98 -23.08 -1.00
N ARG A 57 9.87 -24.00 -1.34
CA ARG A 57 10.24 -25.14 -0.48
C ARG A 57 11.73 -25.15 -0.17
N ASN A 58 12.05 -25.52 1.07
CA ASN A 58 13.39 -25.94 1.48
C ASN A 58 13.32 -27.26 2.26
N ALA A 59 14.46 -27.72 2.81
CA ALA A 59 14.52 -28.96 3.58
C ALA A 59 13.67 -28.94 4.90
N LYS A 60 13.18 -27.78 5.33
CA LYS A 60 12.45 -27.57 6.59
C LYS A 60 10.97 -27.29 6.39
N GLY A 61 10.51 -27.18 5.15
CA GLY A 61 9.10 -26.96 4.90
C GLY A 61 8.80 -26.31 3.54
N GLU A 62 7.56 -25.93 3.37
CA GLU A 62 7.05 -25.26 2.18
C GLU A 62 6.16 -24.07 2.57
N THR A 63 6.57 -22.89 2.18
CA THR A 63 5.73 -21.68 2.25
C THR A 63 4.77 -21.71 1.07
N THR A 64 3.50 -21.41 1.32
CA THR A 64 2.47 -21.34 0.28
C THR A 64 1.72 -20.02 0.34
N LEU A 65 1.48 -19.43 -0.83
CA LEU A 65 0.60 -18.29 -1.01
C LEU A 65 -0.48 -18.65 -2.03
N ASN A 66 -1.72 -18.60 -1.59
CA ASN A 66 -2.88 -18.63 -2.47
C ASN A 66 -3.46 -17.22 -2.54
N LEU A 67 -3.76 -16.74 -3.73
CA LEU A 67 -4.33 -15.41 -3.95
C LEU A 67 -5.32 -15.49 -5.09
N SER A 68 -6.53 -15.02 -4.87
CA SER A 68 -7.57 -14.84 -5.88
C SER A 68 -8.14 -13.44 -5.79
N ILE A 69 -8.09 -12.69 -6.88
CA ILE A 69 -8.63 -11.32 -6.96
C ILE A 69 -9.61 -11.28 -8.14
N LEU A 70 -10.82 -10.86 -7.87
CA LEU A 70 -11.80 -10.49 -8.89
C LEU A 70 -11.86 -8.96 -8.95
N LEU A 71 -11.62 -8.42 -10.12
CA LEU A 71 -11.63 -6.98 -10.35
C LEU A 71 -12.97 -6.54 -10.96
N LYS A 72 -13.35 -5.29 -10.69
CA LYS A 72 -14.49 -4.61 -11.32
C LYS A 72 -13.96 -3.78 -12.49
N ASP A 73 -14.81 -3.56 -13.50
CA ASP A 73 -14.52 -2.57 -14.53
C ASP A 73 -14.85 -1.17 -13.96
N PRO A 74 -13.83 -0.31 -13.73
CA PRO A 74 -14.05 1.00 -13.12
C PRO A 74 -14.85 1.96 -14.03
N SER A 75 -14.96 1.66 -15.33
CA SER A 75 -15.75 2.46 -16.26
C SER A 75 -17.27 2.33 -16.03
N LEU A 76 -17.70 1.32 -15.27
CA LEU A 76 -19.10 1.11 -14.91
C LEU A 76 -19.55 2.01 -13.74
N THR A 77 -18.62 2.68 -13.06
CA THR A 77 -18.91 3.58 -11.94
C THR A 77 -18.64 5.03 -12.36
N THR A 78 -19.66 5.87 -12.27
CA THR A 78 -19.56 7.29 -12.66
C THR A 78 -19.12 8.22 -11.54
N THR A 79 -19.23 7.77 -10.28
CA THR A 79 -18.85 8.58 -9.11
C THR A 79 -17.35 8.52 -8.92
N PRO A 80 -16.65 9.68 -8.85
CA PRO A 80 -15.23 9.69 -8.55
C PRO A 80 -14.98 9.21 -7.10
N PRO A 81 -13.93 8.41 -6.86
CA PRO A 81 -13.58 7.97 -5.51
C PRO A 81 -13.09 9.16 -4.68
N GLN A 82 -13.52 9.22 -3.43
CA GLN A 82 -13.12 10.26 -2.48
C GLN A 82 -12.13 9.73 -1.45
N THR A 83 -12.14 8.42 -1.21
CA THR A 83 -11.28 7.73 -0.26
C THR A 83 -10.55 6.57 -0.92
N LEU A 84 -9.51 6.05 -0.25
CA LEU A 84 -8.86 4.81 -0.67
C LEU A 84 -9.86 3.64 -0.67
N ALA A 85 -10.76 3.61 0.30
CA ALA A 85 -11.81 2.59 0.38
C ALA A 85 -12.73 2.63 -0.84
N ASP A 86 -13.14 3.83 -1.27
CA ASP A 86 -13.94 4.00 -2.50
C ASP A 86 -13.19 3.51 -3.74
N GLU A 87 -11.88 3.77 -3.85
CA GLU A 87 -11.07 3.33 -4.98
C GLU A 87 -10.93 1.81 -5.00
N VAL A 88 -10.69 1.19 -3.83
CA VAL A 88 -10.62 -0.27 -3.71
C VAL A 88 -11.99 -0.88 -4.02
N ASP A 89 -13.08 -0.36 -3.46
CA ASP A 89 -14.43 -0.89 -3.71
C ASP A 89 -14.87 -0.73 -5.16
N ARG A 90 -14.42 0.35 -5.82
CA ARG A 90 -14.64 0.59 -7.24
C ARG A 90 -13.89 -0.40 -8.13
N SER A 91 -12.68 -0.79 -7.73
CA SER A 91 -11.74 -1.56 -8.56
C SER A 91 -11.73 -3.06 -8.22
N VAL A 92 -12.02 -3.42 -6.97
CA VAL A 92 -11.96 -4.80 -6.48
C VAL A 92 -13.36 -5.29 -6.13
N LYS A 93 -13.77 -6.41 -6.74
CA LYS A 93 -15.02 -7.09 -6.40
C LYS A 93 -14.84 -8.00 -5.19
N SER A 94 -13.78 -8.78 -5.21
CA SER A 94 -13.41 -9.63 -4.09
C SER A 94 -11.92 -9.97 -4.13
N LEU A 95 -11.34 -10.20 -2.95
CA LEU A 95 -10.01 -10.73 -2.78
C LEU A 95 -10.07 -11.84 -1.75
N ASP A 96 -9.40 -12.94 -2.03
CA ASP A 96 -9.16 -14.04 -1.10
C ASP A 96 -7.66 -14.36 -1.13
N GLY A 97 -7.02 -14.28 0.01
CA GLY A 97 -5.59 -14.52 0.18
C GLY A 97 -5.32 -15.39 1.39
N LYS A 98 -4.46 -16.40 1.23
CA LYS A 98 -3.97 -17.21 2.35
C LYS A 98 -2.47 -17.45 2.19
N LEU A 99 -1.74 -17.07 3.25
CA LEU A 99 -0.30 -17.26 3.38
C LEU A 99 -0.02 -18.25 4.51
N VAL A 100 0.87 -19.22 4.28
CA VAL A 100 1.33 -20.16 5.29
C VAL A 100 2.86 -20.24 5.23
N ILE A 101 3.52 -19.97 6.35
CA ILE A 101 4.99 -19.99 6.48
C ILE A 101 5.36 -20.89 7.64
N PRO A 102 5.91 -22.10 7.42
CA PRO A 102 6.43 -22.94 8.50
C PRO A 102 7.54 -22.22 9.27
N VAL A 103 7.46 -22.22 10.60
CA VAL A 103 8.43 -21.54 11.48
C VAL A 103 9.85 -22.09 11.26
N ASP A 104 10.00 -23.41 11.13
CA ASP A 104 11.30 -24.03 10.90
C ASP A 104 11.92 -23.62 9.57
N MET A 105 11.07 -23.44 8.54
CA MET A 105 11.52 -22.96 7.24
C MET A 105 11.98 -21.50 7.30
N ALA A 106 11.19 -20.64 7.95
CA ALA A 106 11.54 -19.24 8.15
C ALA A 106 12.84 -19.09 8.95
N THR A 107 12.99 -19.87 10.03
CA THR A 107 14.20 -19.89 10.86
C THR A 107 15.42 -20.35 10.07
N ALA A 108 15.29 -21.41 9.26
CA ALA A 108 16.40 -21.88 8.42
C ALA A 108 16.83 -20.81 7.39
N PHE A 109 15.88 -20.10 6.80
CA PHE A 109 16.16 -19.03 5.87
C PHE A 109 16.86 -17.83 6.53
N MET A 110 16.37 -17.38 7.68
CA MET A 110 16.99 -16.30 8.45
C MET A 110 18.38 -16.69 8.95
N THR A 111 18.59 -17.98 9.31
CA THR A 111 19.92 -18.50 9.67
C THR A 111 20.91 -18.37 8.51
N GLN A 112 20.49 -18.66 7.29
CA GLN A 112 21.34 -18.50 6.12
C GLN A 112 21.69 -17.04 5.86
N ILE A 113 20.72 -16.12 6.01
CA ILE A 113 20.97 -14.67 5.88
C ILE A 113 22.00 -14.22 6.92
N ALA A 114 21.81 -14.55 8.20
CA ALA A 114 22.74 -14.21 9.26
C ALA A 114 24.14 -14.79 9.02
N GLY A 115 24.24 -16.01 8.46
CA GLY A 115 25.50 -16.58 8.02
C GLY A 115 26.20 -15.77 6.92
N LEU A 116 25.46 -15.22 5.98
CA LEU A 116 25.99 -14.33 4.94
C LEU A 116 26.47 -12.98 5.51
N GLU A 117 25.87 -12.55 6.62
CA GLU A 117 26.29 -11.34 7.37
C GLU A 117 27.51 -11.58 8.26
N GLY A 118 28.02 -12.82 8.30
CA GLY A 118 29.25 -13.18 8.99
C GLY A 118 29.07 -13.71 10.41
N TYR A 119 27.84 -13.99 10.85
CA TYR A 119 27.61 -14.64 12.14
C TYR A 119 28.09 -16.10 12.14
N GLN A 120 28.65 -16.55 13.28
CA GLN A 120 28.98 -17.96 13.46
C GLN A 120 27.68 -18.82 13.45
N PRO A 121 27.74 -20.09 13.00
CA PRO A 121 26.54 -20.90 12.79
C PRO A 121 25.61 -21.00 14.01
N ALA A 122 26.17 -21.10 15.22
CA ALA A 122 25.38 -21.18 16.45
C ALA A 122 24.67 -19.85 16.79
N ASP A 123 25.37 -18.74 16.57
CA ASP A 123 24.82 -17.39 16.82
C ASP A 123 23.80 -17.03 15.76
N ALA A 124 24.06 -17.37 14.48
CA ALA A 124 23.14 -17.22 13.38
C ALA A 124 21.81 -17.95 13.63
N ALA A 125 21.86 -19.21 14.08
CA ALA A 125 20.66 -19.98 14.40
C ALA A 125 19.86 -19.39 15.56
N LYS A 126 20.55 -18.92 16.62
CA LYS A 126 19.91 -18.30 17.78
C LYS A 126 19.26 -16.96 17.40
N LEU A 127 19.96 -16.12 16.63
CA LEU A 127 19.43 -14.85 16.15
C LEU A 127 18.20 -15.07 15.28
N ALA A 128 18.25 -15.99 14.33
CA ALA A 128 17.16 -16.34 13.46
C ALA A 128 15.91 -16.82 14.23
N ASP A 129 16.08 -17.69 15.21
CA ASP A 129 14.98 -18.17 16.06
C ASP A 129 14.31 -17.01 16.81
N GLN A 130 15.11 -16.12 17.40
CA GLN A 130 14.60 -14.94 18.09
C GLN A 130 13.86 -13.99 17.16
N GLN A 131 14.40 -13.74 15.96
CA GLN A 131 13.77 -12.85 14.97
C GLN A 131 12.44 -13.43 14.47
N VAL A 132 12.39 -14.70 14.11
CA VAL A 132 11.16 -15.34 13.63
C VAL A 132 10.08 -15.34 14.71
N LYS A 133 10.44 -15.69 15.95
CA LYS A 133 9.51 -15.65 17.10
C LYS A 133 9.03 -14.23 17.40
N GLY A 134 9.93 -13.24 17.31
CA GLY A 134 9.59 -11.83 17.47
C GLY A 134 8.61 -11.33 16.40
N LEU A 135 8.86 -11.65 15.13
CA LEU A 135 7.97 -11.30 14.03
C LEU A 135 6.60 -11.99 14.15
N ALA A 136 6.58 -13.29 14.53
CA ALA A 136 5.35 -14.02 14.76
C ALA A 136 4.53 -13.40 15.91
N ALA A 137 5.17 -13.07 17.04
CA ALA A 137 4.53 -12.43 18.18
C ALA A 137 3.97 -11.04 17.81
N MET A 138 4.76 -10.25 17.08
CA MET A 138 4.32 -8.94 16.59
C MET A 138 3.13 -9.07 15.63
N GLY A 139 3.18 -10.00 14.70
CA GLY A 139 2.08 -10.28 13.78
C GLY A 139 0.79 -10.68 14.51
N GLN A 140 0.90 -11.49 15.56
CA GLN A 140 -0.24 -11.86 16.40
C GLN A 140 -0.78 -10.67 17.21
N MET A 141 0.10 -9.83 17.76
CA MET A 141 -0.28 -8.63 18.50
C MET A 141 -1.12 -7.68 17.64
N PHE A 142 -0.73 -7.50 16.37
CA PHE A 142 -1.48 -6.72 15.40
C PHE A 142 -2.59 -7.50 14.70
N ARG A 143 -2.82 -8.77 15.07
CA ARG A 143 -3.82 -9.66 14.46
C ARG A 143 -3.64 -9.90 12.96
N ILE A 144 -2.45 -9.60 12.43
CA ILE A 144 -2.09 -9.80 11.02
C ILE A 144 -1.82 -11.28 10.73
N THR A 145 -1.29 -12.00 11.74
CA THR A 145 -0.99 -13.41 11.61
C THR A 145 -1.57 -14.21 12.79
N THR A 146 -1.74 -15.50 12.57
CA THR A 146 -2.02 -16.51 13.60
C THR A 146 -0.95 -17.59 13.57
N MET A 147 -0.89 -18.40 14.62
CA MET A 147 0.00 -19.58 14.68
C MET A 147 -0.84 -20.84 14.65
N GLU A 148 -0.64 -21.68 13.64
CA GLU A 148 -1.30 -22.97 13.47
C GLU A 148 -0.25 -23.99 13.08
N ASP A 149 -0.22 -25.14 13.75
CA ASP A 149 0.66 -26.28 13.43
C ASP A 149 2.14 -25.90 13.20
N ASN A 150 2.72 -25.08 14.05
CA ASN A 150 4.10 -24.54 13.92
C ASN A 150 4.32 -23.75 12.62
N ALA A 151 3.27 -23.14 12.10
CA ALA A 151 3.33 -22.22 10.96
C ALA A 151 2.72 -20.86 11.29
N ILE A 152 3.32 -19.81 10.75
CA ILE A 152 2.76 -18.47 10.73
C ILE A 152 1.75 -18.44 9.59
N THR A 153 0.49 -18.18 9.90
CA THR A 153 -0.57 -18.12 8.90
C THR A 153 -1.21 -16.75 8.86
N SER A 154 -1.68 -16.35 7.69
CA SER A 154 -2.46 -15.14 7.52
C SER A 154 -3.51 -15.39 6.45
N SER A 155 -4.76 -15.05 6.74
CA SER A 155 -5.86 -15.09 5.77
C SER A 155 -6.51 -13.72 5.66
N LEU A 156 -6.66 -13.25 4.44
CA LEU A 156 -7.27 -11.98 4.12
C LEU A 156 -8.37 -12.20 3.09
N GLN A 157 -9.58 -11.76 3.42
CA GLN A 157 -10.69 -11.74 2.48
C GLN A 157 -11.25 -10.32 2.40
N TYR A 158 -11.64 -9.93 1.19
CA TYR A 158 -12.32 -8.66 0.96
C TYR A 158 -13.50 -8.89 0.05
N ALA A 159 -14.65 -8.33 0.41
CA ALA A 159 -15.82 -8.21 -0.43
C ALA A 159 -16.72 -7.08 0.08
N ASP A 160 -17.29 -6.30 -0.83
CA ASP A 160 -18.32 -5.30 -0.56
C ASP A 160 -17.95 -4.34 0.60
N GLY A 161 -16.74 -3.75 0.55
CA GLY A 161 -16.26 -2.79 1.54
C GLY A 161 -15.86 -3.39 2.89
N GLN A 162 -15.91 -4.72 3.03
CA GLN A 162 -15.58 -5.43 4.26
C GLN A 162 -14.32 -6.28 4.10
N VAL A 163 -13.43 -6.19 5.06
CA VAL A 163 -12.24 -7.03 5.17
C VAL A 163 -12.45 -8.06 6.25
N THR A 164 -12.07 -9.31 6.00
CA THR A 164 -11.96 -10.35 7.01
C THR A 164 -10.50 -10.76 7.11
N LEU A 165 -9.84 -10.40 8.21
CA LEU A 165 -8.45 -10.72 8.49
C LEU A 165 -8.41 -11.79 9.58
N ASN A 166 -7.89 -12.98 9.27
CA ASN A 166 -7.81 -14.11 10.19
C ASN A 166 -9.14 -14.43 10.90
N GLY A 167 -10.24 -14.37 10.15
CA GLY A 167 -11.59 -14.60 10.66
C GLY A 167 -12.24 -13.39 11.36
N GLN A 168 -11.52 -12.29 11.55
CA GLN A 168 -12.05 -11.07 12.14
C GLN A 168 -12.52 -10.10 11.04
N LYS A 169 -13.81 -9.78 11.06
CA LYS A 169 -14.44 -8.89 10.09
C LYS A 169 -14.37 -7.44 10.55
N MET A 170 -13.98 -6.55 9.64
CA MET A 170 -13.88 -5.11 9.88
C MET A 170 -14.15 -4.33 8.59
N PRO A 171 -14.55 -3.04 8.67
CA PRO A 171 -14.62 -2.15 7.52
C PRO A 171 -13.24 -1.94 6.88
N LEU A 172 -13.22 -1.67 5.57
CA LEU A 172 -11.97 -1.43 4.84
C LEU A 172 -11.20 -0.22 5.38
N ASP A 173 -11.89 0.83 5.81
CA ASP A 173 -11.24 2.02 6.39
C ASP A 173 -10.52 1.72 7.70
N GLU A 174 -11.10 0.88 8.56
CA GLU A 174 -10.46 0.42 9.80
C GLU A 174 -9.21 -0.41 9.47
N PHE A 175 -9.33 -1.32 8.51
CA PHE A 175 -8.19 -2.11 8.04
C PHE A 175 -7.08 -1.23 7.47
N ALA A 176 -7.40 -0.26 6.61
CA ALA A 176 -6.43 0.68 6.05
C ALA A 176 -5.75 1.52 7.14
N GLY A 177 -6.50 1.92 8.16
CA GLY A 177 -6.00 2.66 9.32
C GLY A 177 -4.95 1.88 10.13
N MET A 178 -5.06 0.56 10.23
CA MET A 178 -4.07 -0.30 10.92
C MET A 178 -2.67 -0.22 10.28
N PHE A 179 -2.60 0.07 8.98
CA PHE A 179 -1.34 0.19 8.21
C PHE A 179 -0.94 1.64 7.94
N GLY A 180 -1.62 2.61 8.54
CA GLY A 180 -1.36 4.03 8.27
C GLY A 180 -1.74 4.46 6.85
N LEU A 181 -2.55 3.67 6.15
CA LEU A 181 -3.03 3.92 4.78
C LEU A 181 -4.34 4.72 4.75
N ALA A 182 -4.78 5.26 5.87
CA ALA A 182 -5.89 6.20 5.91
C ALA A 182 -5.46 7.47 5.14
N LEU A 183 -5.73 7.50 3.84
CA LEU A 183 -5.58 8.72 3.07
C LEU A 183 -6.64 9.71 3.57
N PRO A 184 -6.25 10.95 3.89
CA PRO A 184 -7.24 11.98 4.16
C PRO A 184 -8.17 12.06 2.95
N ALA A 185 -9.47 12.18 3.21
CA ALA A 185 -10.42 12.59 2.18
C ALA A 185 -9.77 13.75 1.42
N VAL A 186 -9.78 13.69 0.09
CA VAL A 186 -9.23 14.78 -0.74
C VAL A 186 -9.82 16.07 -0.19
N ALA A 187 -8.96 16.92 0.38
CA ALA A 187 -9.41 18.18 0.95
C ALA A 187 -10.25 18.88 -0.14
N GLU A 188 -11.52 19.13 0.15
CA GLU A 188 -12.34 20.02 -0.66
C GLU A 188 -11.47 21.24 -0.99
N PRO A 189 -11.42 21.67 -2.27
CA PRO A 189 -10.75 22.92 -2.59
C PRO A 189 -11.36 23.97 -1.66
N ALA A 190 -10.52 24.53 -0.79
CA ALA A 190 -10.94 25.54 0.19
C ALA A 190 -11.78 26.57 -0.54
N ALA A 191 -13.04 26.71 -0.14
CA ALA A 191 -13.90 27.76 -0.64
C ALA A 191 -13.12 29.08 -0.55
N PRO A 192 -13.20 29.95 -1.57
CA PRO A 192 -12.50 31.22 -1.53
C PRO A 192 -12.82 31.90 -0.22
N GLN A 193 -11.82 32.12 0.62
CA GLN A 193 -11.97 32.94 1.82
C GLN A 193 -12.40 34.31 1.32
N GLU A 194 -13.66 34.68 1.55
CA GLU A 194 -14.10 36.03 1.43
C GLU A 194 -13.17 36.88 2.30
N THR A 195 -12.33 37.65 1.64
CA THR A 195 -11.53 38.71 2.27
C THR A 195 -12.51 39.65 2.96
N GLN A 196 -12.59 39.52 4.30
CA GLN A 196 -13.28 40.55 5.09
C GLN A 196 -12.64 41.90 4.77
N PRO A 197 -13.43 42.93 4.49
CA PRO A 197 -12.89 44.30 4.34
C PRO A 197 -12.22 44.66 5.66
N GLN A 198 -10.95 45.00 5.60
CA GLN A 198 -10.21 45.62 6.68
C GLN A 198 -10.80 47.01 6.85
N ASP A 199 -11.57 47.23 7.92
CA ASP A 199 -12.01 48.54 8.37
C ASP A 199 -10.74 49.35 8.75
N ASP A 200 -10.31 50.18 7.85
CA ASP A 200 -9.33 51.26 8.12
C ASP A 200 -9.99 52.29 9.05
N ALA A 201 -9.89 52.08 10.34
CA ALA A 201 -10.17 53.12 11.32
C ALA A 201 -9.09 54.21 11.21
N PRO A 202 -9.46 55.51 11.08
CA PRO A 202 -8.48 56.58 10.99
C PRO A 202 -7.75 56.73 12.33
N GLN A 203 -6.41 56.69 12.27
CA GLN A 203 -5.56 57.02 13.41
C GLN A 203 -5.71 58.50 13.76
N ASP A 204 -6.20 58.77 14.96
CA ASP A 204 -6.22 60.11 15.55
C ASP A 204 -4.80 60.66 15.63
N VAL A 205 -4.58 61.73 14.88
CA VAL A 205 -3.35 62.52 14.88
C VAL A 205 -3.38 63.38 16.17
N VAL A 206 -2.58 63.05 17.15
CA VAL A 206 -2.32 63.85 18.33
C VAL A 206 -1.44 65.06 17.91
N PRO A 207 -1.90 66.33 18.14
CA PRO A 207 -1.06 67.49 17.83
C PRO A 207 0.06 67.68 18.85
N PRO A 208 1.23 68.22 18.44
CA PRO A 208 2.38 68.37 19.31
C PRO A 208 2.15 69.49 20.36
N ALA A 209 2.50 69.22 21.60
CA ALA A 209 2.45 70.15 22.70
C ALA A 209 3.44 71.32 22.49
N ALA A 210 2.95 72.53 22.70
CA ALA A 210 3.71 73.79 22.65
C ALA A 210 4.72 73.88 23.83
N PRO A 211 5.89 74.56 23.63
CA PRO A 211 6.86 74.74 24.72
C PRO A 211 6.39 75.83 25.67
N GLN A 212 6.44 75.50 26.98
CA GLN A 212 6.28 76.50 28.03
C GLN A 212 7.60 77.15 28.36
N GLN A 213 7.60 78.47 28.39
CA GLN A 213 8.67 79.34 28.92
C GLN A 213 8.76 79.26 30.41
#